data_e7bb3021bbad7d96c88fc9c62c8cae25
#
_entry.id   e7bb3021bbad7d96c88fc9c62c8cae25
#
_cell.length_a   1.000
_cell.length_b   1.000
_cell.length_c   1.000
_cell.angle_alpha   90.00
_cell.angle_beta   90.00
_cell.angle_gamma   90.00
#
_symmetry.space_group_name_H-M   'P 1'
#
loop_
_entity.id
_entity.type
_entity.pdbx_description
1 polymer ?
#
loop_
_entity_poly.entity_id
_entity_poly.type
_entity_poly.pdbx_seq_one_letter_code
_entity_poly.pdbx_strand_id
1 'polypeptide(L)'
;MSMGKTIYVYENWSSEVPTKLGILYVEQGRGSEHYAFEYDETWLTTNRFAYVLDPDLALYKGRQYPINKNTFGIFADSSPDRWGRVLMQRREKFLADKEGRKPRKLLDSDYLLGVYDETLMGAIRFSLEDGGPFLSNDKETPAPPWATLRALEEASRQFEKDENTLEEKWLRQLIRPGSSLGGARPKATVQAVDGSLWIAKFPSKHDDNNTGAWEKVVHDLAKMCGLNVPESRLETFSKLGSTFLVKRFDRDGNRRIHFA
;
A
#
# COMPACT_ATOMS: atom_id res chain seq x y z
N MET A 1 -11.85 22.13 -18.56
CA MET A 1 -10.80 22.36 -17.56
C MET A 1 -10.73 21.09 -16.73
N SER A 2 -9.60 20.42 -16.69
CA SER A 2 -9.41 19.25 -15.83
C SER A 2 -9.46 19.72 -14.38
N MET A 3 -10.36 19.15 -13.56
CA MET A 3 -10.41 19.48 -12.13
C MET A 3 -9.17 18.87 -11.47
N GLY A 4 -8.34 19.72 -10.86
CA GLY A 4 -7.26 19.28 -10.00
C GLY A 4 -7.82 18.51 -8.79
N LYS A 5 -7.02 17.58 -8.24
CA LYS A 5 -7.36 16.88 -6.97
C LYS A 5 -6.62 17.56 -5.82
N THR A 6 -7.31 17.78 -4.72
CA THR A 6 -6.70 18.19 -3.45
C THR A 6 -6.72 17.00 -2.51
N ILE A 7 -5.56 16.61 -1.99
CA ILE A 7 -5.39 15.47 -1.11
C ILE A 7 -4.80 15.98 0.21
N TYR A 8 -5.53 15.80 1.28
CA TYR A 8 -5.06 16.15 2.62
C TYR A 8 -4.20 15.01 3.15
N VAL A 9 -2.99 15.36 3.57
CA VAL A 9 -1.97 14.42 4.01
C VAL A 9 -1.81 14.53 5.51
N TYR A 10 -1.82 13.39 6.19
CA TYR A 10 -1.68 13.28 7.64
C TYR A 10 -0.51 12.35 7.96
N GLU A 11 0.14 12.61 9.06
CA GLU A 11 1.13 11.73 9.67
C GLU A 11 0.57 11.07 10.94
N ASN A 12 1.08 9.89 11.29
CA ASN A 12 0.63 9.15 12.45
C ASN A 12 1.81 8.55 13.24
N TRP A 13 3.02 9.13 13.09
CA TRP A 13 4.20 8.68 13.83
C TRP A 13 4.44 9.47 15.11
N SER A 14 4.09 10.75 15.15
CA SER A 14 4.32 11.61 16.30
C SER A 14 3.32 11.35 17.44
N SER A 15 2.11 10.91 17.12
CA SER A 15 1.07 10.61 18.08
C SER A 15 0.12 9.49 17.60
N GLU A 16 -0.70 8.97 18.50
CA GLU A 16 -1.76 8.01 18.18
C GLU A 16 -2.91 8.64 17.36
N VAL A 17 -3.08 9.95 17.48
CA VAL A 17 -4.05 10.71 16.70
C VAL A 17 -3.33 11.28 15.49
N PRO A 18 -3.81 11.00 14.26
CA PRO A 18 -3.20 11.53 13.06
C PRO A 18 -3.16 13.06 13.05
N THR A 19 -2.00 13.63 12.73
CA THR A 19 -1.78 15.07 12.64
C THR A 19 -1.67 15.50 11.18
N LYS A 20 -2.29 16.60 10.80
CA LYS A 20 -2.22 17.12 9.45
C LYS A 20 -0.78 17.51 9.11
N LEU A 21 -0.23 16.86 8.10
CA LEU A 21 1.13 17.11 7.58
C LEU A 21 1.13 18.23 6.55
N GLY A 22 0.10 18.27 5.70
CA GLY A 22 0.00 19.23 4.61
C GLY A 22 -1.03 18.88 3.56
N ILE A 23 -0.88 19.47 2.39
CA ILE A 23 -1.78 19.28 1.26
C ILE A 23 -0.98 18.92 0.01
N LEU A 24 -1.37 17.81 -0.62
CA LEU A 24 -0.87 17.40 -1.93
C LEU A 24 -1.86 17.81 -3.01
N TYR A 25 -1.41 18.71 -3.87
CA TYR A 25 -2.16 19.16 -5.05
C TYR A 25 -1.77 18.33 -6.25
N VAL A 26 -2.75 17.86 -7.00
CA VAL A 26 -2.56 17.10 -8.23
C VAL A 26 -3.29 17.78 -9.36
N GLU A 27 -2.55 18.27 -10.33
CA GLU A 27 -3.09 18.91 -11.53
C GLU A 27 -2.94 17.96 -12.73
N GLN A 28 -4.03 17.74 -13.45
CA GLN A 28 -4.01 16.84 -14.61
C GLN A 28 -3.63 17.61 -15.87
N GLY A 29 -2.50 17.23 -16.47
CA GLY A 29 -2.07 17.66 -17.79
C GLY A 29 -2.59 16.75 -18.90
N ARG A 30 -2.08 16.90 -20.12
CA ARG A 30 -2.40 16.03 -21.26
C ARG A 30 -1.71 14.66 -21.10
N GLY A 31 -2.36 13.73 -20.37
CA GLY A 31 -1.89 12.34 -20.17
C GLY A 31 -0.84 12.17 -19.06
N SER A 32 -0.55 13.19 -18.29
CA SER A 32 0.32 13.20 -17.11
C SER A 32 -0.31 13.96 -15.96
N GLU A 33 0.21 13.76 -14.75
CA GLU A 33 -0.14 14.53 -13.57
C GLU A 33 1.06 15.34 -13.09
N HIS A 34 0.80 16.52 -12.55
CA HIS A 34 1.78 17.39 -11.92
C HIS A 34 1.43 17.51 -10.45
N TYR A 35 2.41 17.33 -9.60
CA TYR A 35 2.24 17.32 -8.17
C TYR A 35 2.89 18.54 -7.53
N ALA A 36 2.23 19.11 -6.53
CA ALA A 36 2.80 20.08 -5.63
C ALA A 36 2.40 19.74 -4.20
N PHE A 37 3.30 19.94 -3.25
CA PHE A 37 3.01 19.71 -1.84
C PHE A 37 3.25 20.99 -1.04
N GLU A 38 2.39 21.24 -0.06
CA GLU A 38 2.50 22.34 0.88
C GLU A 38 2.33 21.83 2.29
N TYR A 39 3.33 22.07 3.15
CA TYR A 39 3.24 21.71 4.56
C TYR A 39 2.18 22.53 5.29
N ASP A 40 1.51 21.92 6.25
CA ASP A 40 0.67 22.61 7.20
C ASP A 40 1.52 23.52 8.11
N GLU A 41 1.11 24.78 8.28
CA GLU A 41 1.86 25.77 9.05
C GLU A 41 1.95 25.40 10.53
N THR A 42 0.88 24.84 11.08
CA THR A 42 0.85 24.36 12.46
C THR A 42 1.82 23.21 12.65
N TRP A 43 1.87 22.28 11.69
CA TRP A 43 2.82 21.16 11.73
C TRP A 43 4.27 21.65 11.70
N LEU A 44 4.62 22.60 10.82
CA LEU A 44 5.97 23.16 10.72
C LEU A 44 6.42 23.86 12.02
N THR A 45 5.50 24.48 12.73
CA THR A 45 5.83 25.28 13.93
C THR A 45 5.77 24.50 15.23
N THR A 46 4.94 23.46 15.32
CA THR A 46 4.72 22.70 16.56
C THR A 46 5.44 21.37 16.58
N ASN A 47 5.81 20.80 15.42
CA ASN A 47 6.45 19.50 15.36
C ASN A 47 7.93 19.59 15.72
N ARG A 48 8.30 19.19 16.94
CA ARG A 48 9.69 19.12 17.41
C ARG A 48 10.54 18.07 16.69
N PHE A 49 9.91 17.16 15.95
CA PHE A 49 10.53 16.08 15.21
C PHE A 49 10.42 16.29 13.70
N ALA A 50 10.27 17.56 13.25
CA ALA A 50 10.28 17.87 11.83
C ALA A 50 11.63 17.45 11.23
N TYR A 51 11.59 16.47 10.36
CA TYR A 51 12.72 16.01 9.56
C TYR A 51 12.36 16.07 8.07
N VAL A 52 13.38 16.15 7.24
CA VAL A 52 13.19 16.17 5.78
C VAL A 52 12.63 14.82 5.33
N LEU A 53 11.39 14.84 4.85
CA LEU A 53 10.66 13.64 4.45
C LEU A 53 11.03 13.16 3.04
N ASP A 54 11.48 14.07 2.20
CA ASP A 54 11.85 13.82 0.80
C ASP A 54 12.95 14.83 0.43
N PRO A 55 13.95 14.45 -0.36
CA PRO A 55 14.99 15.39 -0.81
C PRO A 55 14.45 16.65 -1.50
N ASP A 56 13.27 16.57 -2.11
CA ASP A 56 12.63 17.70 -2.79
C ASP A 56 11.66 18.47 -1.90
N LEU A 57 11.54 18.12 -0.61
CA LEU A 57 10.66 18.77 0.37
C LEU A 57 11.47 19.44 1.48
N ALA A 58 11.80 20.70 1.31
CA ALA A 58 12.43 21.48 2.39
C ALA A 58 11.37 21.98 3.39
N LEU A 59 11.77 22.16 4.65
CA LEU A 59 10.87 22.52 5.75
C LEU A 59 10.54 24.04 5.74
N TYR A 60 9.70 24.45 4.79
CA TYR A 60 9.19 25.84 4.74
C TYR A 60 7.74 25.88 4.24
N LYS A 61 7.07 27.00 4.47
CA LYS A 61 5.71 27.28 4.02
C LYS A 61 5.68 27.59 2.52
N GLY A 62 4.69 27.06 1.83
CA GLY A 62 4.42 27.28 0.41
C GLY A 62 4.57 26.02 -0.42
N ARG A 63 4.07 26.11 -1.65
CA ARG A 63 4.06 24.99 -2.57
C ARG A 63 5.45 24.64 -3.07
N GLN A 64 5.77 23.38 -3.00
CA GLN A 64 7.01 22.78 -3.47
C GLN A 64 6.70 21.75 -4.55
N TYR A 65 7.63 21.54 -5.47
CA TYR A 65 7.44 20.71 -6.65
C TYR A 65 8.55 19.66 -6.73
N PRO A 66 8.26 18.43 -7.19
CA PRO A 66 9.29 17.41 -7.35
C PRO A 66 10.28 17.81 -8.46
N ILE A 67 11.57 17.50 -8.26
CA ILE A 67 12.65 17.85 -9.18
C ILE A 67 12.99 16.62 -10.05
N ASN A 68 12.88 16.76 -11.38
CA ASN A 68 13.20 15.70 -12.36
C ASN A 68 12.42 14.36 -12.14
N LYS A 69 11.26 14.40 -11.51
CA LYS A 69 10.37 13.26 -11.30
C LYS A 69 8.91 13.70 -11.30
N ASN A 70 7.98 12.76 -11.48
CA ASN A 70 6.55 13.09 -11.60
C ASN A 70 5.90 13.38 -10.23
N THR A 71 6.37 12.72 -9.16
CA THR A 71 5.85 12.89 -7.80
C THR A 71 6.99 12.82 -6.79
N PHE A 72 6.74 13.18 -5.54
CA PHE A 72 7.70 13.02 -4.44
C PHE A 72 7.86 11.54 -4.08
N GLY A 73 9.09 11.14 -3.70
CA GLY A 73 9.41 9.77 -3.31
C GLY A 73 8.53 9.25 -2.18
N ILE A 74 8.33 10.08 -1.16
CA ILE A 74 7.50 9.73 0.00
C ILE A 74 6.05 9.36 -0.36
N PHE A 75 5.46 9.99 -1.39
CA PHE A 75 4.12 9.62 -1.87
C PHE A 75 4.16 8.44 -2.83
N ALA A 76 5.26 8.29 -3.58
CA ALA A 76 5.48 7.10 -4.39
C ALA A 76 5.60 5.84 -3.52
N ASP A 77 6.31 5.93 -2.39
CA ASP A 77 6.46 4.83 -1.42
C ASP A 77 5.14 4.45 -0.73
N SER A 78 4.22 5.41 -0.62
CA SER A 78 2.84 5.17 -0.14
C SER A 78 1.92 4.59 -1.22
N SER A 79 2.34 4.59 -2.48
CA SER A 79 1.57 4.04 -3.60
C SER A 79 1.86 2.56 -3.80
N PRO A 80 0.91 1.79 -4.38
CA PRO A 80 1.16 0.38 -4.67
C PRO A 80 2.23 0.20 -5.73
N ASP A 81 3.04 -0.83 -5.55
CA ASP A 81 3.99 -1.33 -6.53
C ASP A 81 3.31 -2.31 -7.52
N ARG A 82 4.08 -3.06 -8.28
CA ARG A 82 3.61 -3.87 -9.42
C ARG A 82 2.43 -4.77 -9.09
N TRP A 83 2.46 -5.52 -7.98
CA TRP A 83 1.35 -6.40 -7.58
C TRP A 83 0.04 -5.62 -7.35
N GLY A 84 0.10 -4.61 -6.51
CA GLY A 84 -1.07 -3.76 -6.22
C GLY A 84 -1.59 -3.02 -7.45
N ARG A 85 -0.68 -2.52 -8.31
CA ARG A 85 -1.08 -1.87 -9.57
C ARG A 85 -1.80 -2.84 -10.51
N VAL A 86 -1.35 -4.08 -10.65
CA VAL A 86 -2.04 -5.11 -11.46
C VAL A 86 -3.43 -5.41 -10.91
N LEU A 87 -3.57 -5.54 -9.58
CA LEU A 87 -4.89 -5.73 -8.94
C LEU A 87 -5.84 -4.56 -9.27
N MET A 88 -5.37 -3.32 -9.14
CA MET A 88 -6.18 -2.13 -9.41
C MET A 88 -6.54 -1.98 -10.88
N GLN A 89 -5.63 -2.28 -11.80
CA GLN A 89 -5.90 -2.28 -13.25
C GLN A 89 -6.97 -3.32 -13.62
N ARG A 90 -6.90 -4.51 -13.05
CA ARG A 90 -7.92 -5.54 -13.28
C ARG A 90 -9.26 -5.16 -12.68
N ARG A 91 -9.26 -4.50 -11.50
CA ARG A 91 -10.48 -3.94 -10.93
C ARG A 91 -11.12 -2.91 -11.86
N GLU A 92 -10.32 -2.00 -12.41
CA GLU A 92 -10.82 -1.01 -13.37
C GLU A 92 -11.42 -1.68 -14.61
N LYS A 93 -10.72 -2.68 -15.18
CA LYS A 93 -11.24 -3.44 -16.33
C LYS A 93 -12.57 -4.11 -15.99
N PHE A 94 -12.66 -4.79 -14.85
CA PHE A 94 -13.88 -5.46 -14.40
C PHE A 94 -15.05 -4.47 -14.23
N LEU A 95 -14.81 -3.31 -13.60
CA LEU A 95 -15.85 -2.28 -13.43
C LEU A 95 -16.27 -1.68 -14.77
N ALA A 96 -15.33 -1.43 -15.66
CA ALA A 96 -15.60 -0.91 -16.99
C ALA A 96 -16.47 -1.86 -17.81
N ASP A 97 -16.15 -3.15 -17.80
CA ASP A 97 -16.94 -4.19 -18.47
C ASP A 97 -18.37 -4.26 -17.92
N LYS A 98 -18.53 -4.19 -16.58
CA LYS A 98 -19.82 -4.20 -15.92
C LYS A 98 -20.68 -2.95 -16.25
N GLU A 99 -20.02 -1.82 -16.42
CA GLU A 99 -20.65 -0.52 -16.76
C GLU A 99 -20.80 -0.31 -18.27
N GLY A 100 -20.34 -1.24 -19.11
CA GLY A 100 -20.39 -1.13 -20.57
C GLY A 100 -19.51 -0.02 -21.15
N ARG A 101 -18.46 0.37 -20.49
CA ARG A 101 -17.51 1.42 -20.89
C ARG A 101 -16.12 0.85 -21.18
N LYS A 102 -15.28 1.63 -21.85
CA LYS A 102 -13.85 1.29 -21.99
C LYS A 102 -13.10 1.49 -20.66
N PRO A 103 -12.16 0.59 -20.29
CA PRO A 103 -11.28 0.79 -19.17
C PRO A 103 -10.47 2.09 -19.34
N ARG A 104 -10.40 2.91 -18.29
CA ARG A 104 -9.55 4.10 -18.28
C ARG A 104 -8.13 3.74 -17.89
N LYS A 105 -7.17 4.50 -18.36
CA LYS A 105 -5.79 4.43 -17.87
C LYS A 105 -5.76 5.01 -16.46
N LEU A 106 -5.29 4.23 -15.49
CA LEU A 106 -5.06 4.72 -14.14
C LEU A 106 -3.79 5.57 -14.10
N LEU A 107 -3.86 6.71 -13.43
CA LEU A 107 -2.77 7.64 -13.19
C LEU A 107 -2.20 7.42 -11.78
N ASP A 108 -1.06 8.06 -11.46
CA ASP A 108 -0.40 7.84 -10.17
C ASP A 108 -1.27 8.25 -8.98
N SER A 109 -2.07 9.31 -9.11
CA SER A 109 -3.04 9.68 -8.08
C SER A 109 -4.16 8.66 -7.90
N ASP A 110 -4.57 7.95 -8.95
CA ASP A 110 -5.57 6.89 -8.84
C ASP A 110 -5.03 5.69 -8.04
N TYR A 111 -3.74 5.37 -8.24
CA TYR A 111 -3.07 4.34 -7.44
C TYR A 111 -2.93 4.76 -5.99
N LEU A 112 -2.47 5.98 -5.72
CA LEU A 112 -2.33 6.52 -4.37
C LEU A 112 -3.68 6.52 -3.62
N LEU A 113 -4.75 6.98 -4.27
CA LEU A 113 -6.08 7.09 -3.70
C LEU A 113 -6.87 5.77 -3.68
N GLY A 114 -6.41 4.77 -4.41
CA GLY A 114 -7.07 3.46 -4.50
C GLY A 114 -6.66 2.45 -3.45
N VAL A 115 -5.74 2.80 -2.55
CA VAL A 115 -5.31 1.94 -1.44
C VAL A 115 -6.24 2.06 -0.24
N TYR A 116 -6.27 1.02 0.59
CA TYR A 116 -7.02 1.03 1.85
C TYR A 116 -6.14 1.56 2.98
N ASP A 117 -6.62 2.56 3.69
CA ASP A 117 -5.87 3.22 4.76
C ASP A 117 -5.34 2.24 5.81
N GLU A 118 -6.14 1.28 6.26
CA GLU A 118 -5.72 0.31 7.28
C GLU A 118 -4.54 -0.57 6.83
N THR A 119 -4.49 -0.93 5.56
CA THR A 119 -3.43 -1.77 5.00
C THR A 119 -2.30 -0.97 4.36
N LEU A 120 -2.46 0.35 4.21
CA LEU A 120 -1.45 1.23 3.65
C LEU A 120 -0.12 1.10 4.41
N MET A 121 0.97 1.01 3.65
CA MET A 121 2.32 0.90 4.22
C MET A 121 2.79 2.26 4.77
N GLY A 122 3.55 2.21 5.87
CA GLY A 122 4.12 3.40 6.50
C GLY A 122 3.14 4.22 7.32
N ALA A 123 3.50 5.46 7.59
CA ALA A 123 2.83 6.32 8.56
C ALA A 123 2.09 7.51 7.96
N ILE A 124 2.11 7.66 6.64
CA ILE A 124 1.35 8.70 5.95
C ILE A 124 -0.06 8.19 5.66
N ARG A 125 -1.03 9.06 5.83
CA ARG A 125 -2.45 8.79 5.59
C ARG A 125 -3.06 9.87 4.71
N PHE A 126 -4.06 9.53 3.93
CA PHE A 126 -4.67 10.43 2.95
C PHE A 126 -6.16 10.57 3.18
N SER A 127 -6.67 11.78 2.95
CA SER A 127 -8.09 12.09 2.89
C SER A 127 -8.40 13.01 1.72
N LEU A 128 -9.60 12.93 1.17
CA LEU A 128 -10.09 13.87 0.16
C LEU A 128 -10.80 15.08 0.77
N GLU A 129 -11.04 15.07 2.07
CA GLU A 129 -11.68 16.14 2.82
C GLU A 129 -10.80 16.54 4.00
N ASP A 130 -10.74 17.83 4.33
CA ASP A 130 -9.98 18.29 5.49
C ASP A 130 -10.64 17.83 6.78
N GLY A 131 -9.90 17.07 7.60
CA GLY A 131 -10.45 16.40 8.78
C GLY A 131 -11.44 15.28 8.46
N GLY A 132 -11.61 14.94 7.19
CA GLY A 132 -12.53 13.91 6.72
C GLY A 132 -12.04 12.48 6.93
N PRO A 133 -12.81 11.48 6.50
CA PRO A 133 -12.43 10.10 6.63
C PRO A 133 -11.19 9.78 5.79
N PHE A 134 -10.33 8.92 6.31
CA PHE A 134 -9.22 8.39 5.53
C PHE A 134 -9.71 7.48 4.42
N LEU A 135 -8.87 7.31 3.38
CA LEU A 135 -9.23 6.59 2.17
C LEU A 135 -9.71 5.16 2.45
N SER A 136 -10.81 4.81 1.81
CA SER A 136 -11.36 3.44 1.82
C SER A 136 -11.58 2.88 3.24
N ASN A 137 -12.00 3.74 4.17
CA ASN A 137 -12.33 3.37 5.56
C ASN A 137 -13.68 2.63 5.63
N ASP A 138 -13.86 1.66 4.77
CA ASP A 138 -15.00 0.76 4.79
C ASP A 138 -14.87 -0.16 6.01
N LYS A 139 -15.70 0.10 7.02
CA LYS A 139 -15.68 -0.60 8.31
C LYS A 139 -15.99 -2.11 8.20
N GLU A 140 -16.47 -2.56 7.06
CA GLU A 140 -16.95 -3.93 6.90
C GLU A 140 -15.82 -4.96 6.70
N THR A 141 -14.61 -4.56 6.34
CA THR A 141 -13.54 -5.54 6.15
C THR A 141 -12.16 -4.94 6.40
N PRO A 142 -11.68 -4.98 7.64
CA PRO A 142 -10.26 -4.82 7.95
C PRO A 142 -9.42 -5.86 7.19
N ALA A 143 -8.11 -5.86 7.37
CA ALA A 143 -7.26 -6.93 6.85
C ALA A 143 -7.86 -8.29 7.18
N PRO A 144 -7.97 -9.22 6.21
CA PRO A 144 -8.61 -10.51 6.45
C PRO A 144 -7.89 -11.28 7.56
N PRO A 145 -8.62 -12.06 8.36
CA PRO A 145 -8.02 -12.84 9.46
C PRO A 145 -7.07 -13.91 8.92
N TRP A 146 -6.09 -14.30 9.73
CA TRP A 146 -5.11 -15.37 9.45
C TRP A 146 -5.75 -16.66 8.90
N ALA A 147 -6.91 -17.03 9.43
CA ALA A 147 -7.64 -18.22 8.99
C ALA A 147 -7.99 -18.24 7.49
N THR A 148 -7.95 -17.10 6.82
CA THR A 148 -8.25 -16.98 5.38
C THR A 148 -7.03 -17.18 4.46
N LEU A 149 -5.83 -17.39 4.99
CA LEU A 149 -4.59 -17.53 4.21
C LEU A 149 -4.68 -18.53 3.07
N ARG A 150 -5.25 -19.71 3.31
CA ARG A 150 -5.46 -20.73 2.27
C ARG A 150 -6.35 -20.23 1.14
N ALA A 151 -7.43 -19.51 1.47
CA ALA A 151 -8.34 -18.95 0.47
C ALA A 151 -7.67 -17.83 -0.33
N LEU A 152 -6.83 -17.00 0.30
CA LEU A 152 -6.07 -15.94 -0.34
C LEU A 152 -4.98 -16.51 -1.27
N GLU A 153 -4.28 -17.58 -0.89
CA GLU A 153 -3.32 -18.27 -1.74
C GLU A 153 -4.04 -18.84 -2.99
N GLU A 154 -5.18 -19.50 -2.81
CA GLU A 154 -5.97 -20.00 -3.94
C GLU A 154 -6.48 -18.86 -4.84
N ALA A 155 -6.96 -17.76 -4.25
CA ALA A 155 -7.38 -16.58 -4.99
C ALA A 155 -6.22 -15.99 -5.82
N SER A 156 -5.01 -15.90 -5.24
CA SER A 156 -3.83 -15.42 -5.95
C SER A 156 -3.42 -16.34 -7.09
N ARG A 157 -3.53 -17.64 -6.92
CA ARG A 157 -3.26 -18.64 -7.93
C ARG A 157 -4.24 -18.55 -9.10
N GLN A 158 -5.53 -18.41 -8.82
CA GLN A 158 -6.55 -18.23 -9.85
C GLN A 158 -6.35 -16.90 -10.58
N PHE A 159 -5.99 -15.85 -9.86
CA PHE A 159 -5.67 -14.54 -10.41
C PHE A 159 -4.51 -14.59 -11.42
N GLU A 160 -3.46 -15.37 -11.13
CA GLU A 160 -2.31 -15.52 -12.03
C GLU A 160 -2.63 -16.43 -13.24
N LYS A 161 -3.55 -17.39 -13.12
CA LYS A 161 -3.87 -18.34 -14.21
C LYS A 161 -4.55 -17.67 -15.39
N ASP A 162 -5.47 -16.78 -15.12
CA ASP A 162 -6.33 -16.21 -16.16
C ASP A 162 -6.19 -14.69 -16.22
N GLU A 163 -5.55 -14.23 -17.29
CA GLU A 163 -5.38 -12.79 -17.54
C GLU A 163 -6.66 -12.14 -18.11
N ASN A 164 -7.61 -12.93 -18.64
CA ASN A 164 -8.75 -12.42 -19.39
C ASN A 164 -10.12 -12.60 -18.70
N THR A 165 -10.31 -13.63 -17.90
CA THR A 165 -11.57 -13.92 -17.22
C THR A 165 -11.40 -13.95 -15.72
N LEU A 166 -11.35 -12.77 -15.09
CA LEU A 166 -11.28 -12.70 -13.65
C LEU A 166 -12.68 -12.80 -13.04
N GLU A 167 -12.95 -13.88 -12.32
CA GLU A 167 -14.13 -13.93 -11.49
C GLU A 167 -14.08 -12.84 -10.42
N GLU A 168 -15.12 -12.04 -10.30
CA GLU A 168 -15.29 -10.97 -9.31
C GLU A 168 -14.92 -11.43 -7.90
N LYS A 169 -15.23 -12.68 -7.58
CA LYS A 169 -14.96 -13.33 -6.29
C LYS A 169 -13.47 -13.26 -5.90
N TRP A 170 -12.55 -13.60 -6.81
CA TRP A 170 -11.12 -13.64 -6.51
C TRP A 170 -10.54 -12.24 -6.42
N LEU A 171 -10.98 -11.34 -7.30
CA LEU A 171 -10.56 -9.94 -7.24
C LEU A 171 -10.96 -9.27 -5.93
N ARG A 172 -12.20 -9.48 -5.48
CA ARG A 172 -12.70 -8.93 -4.20
C ARG A 172 -11.87 -9.41 -3.00
N GLN A 173 -11.42 -10.66 -3.01
CA GLN A 173 -10.61 -11.19 -1.93
C GLN A 173 -9.20 -10.59 -1.87
N LEU A 174 -8.61 -10.24 -3.03
CA LEU A 174 -7.23 -9.78 -3.13
C LEU A 174 -7.07 -8.26 -3.09
N ILE A 175 -8.07 -7.50 -3.58
CA ILE A 175 -7.89 -6.07 -3.82
C ILE A 175 -7.62 -5.29 -2.51
N ARG A 176 -8.33 -5.58 -1.45
CA ARG A 176 -8.19 -4.88 -0.17
C ARG A 176 -6.86 -5.19 0.50
N PRO A 177 -6.53 -6.48 0.78
CA PRO A 177 -5.31 -6.80 1.49
C PRO A 177 -4.03 -6.68 0.65
N GLY A 178 -4.13 -6.68 -0.69
CA GLY A 178 -2.99 -6.70 -1.60
C GLY A 178 -2.68 -5.38 -2.29
N SER A 179 -3.62 -4.45 -2.34
CA SER A 179 -3.47 -3.24 -3.17
C SER A 179 -2.40 -2.26 -2.69
N SER A 180 -2.07 -2.24 -1.40
CA SER A 180 -1.11 -1.32 -0.80
C SER A 180 0.32 -1.87 -0.69
N LEU A 181 0.55 -3.12 -1.08
CA LEU A 181 1.83 -3.79 -0.87
C LEU A 181 2.79 -3.62 -2.04
N GLY A 182 4.08 -3.44 -1.73
CA GLY A 182 5.17 -3.35 -2.69
C GLY A 182 5.58 -4.68 -3.34
N GLY A 183 6.36 -4.64 -4.42
CA GLY A 183 6.92 -5.80 -5.13
C GLY A 183 5.94 -6.48 -6.11
N ALA A 184 6.45 -7.47 -6.85
CA ALA A 184 5.75 -8.09 -7.99
C ALA A 184 5.03 -9.41 -7.66
N ARG A 185 5.42 -10.10 -6.57
CA ARG A 185 4.84 -11.39 -6.19
C ARG A 185 3.45 -11.24 -5.59
N PRO A 186 2.58 -12.27 -5.74
CA PRO A 186 1.29 -12.34 -5.05
C PRO A 186 1.48 -12.23 -3.54
N LYS A 187 0.77 -11.30 -2.92
CA LYS A 187 0.83 -11.07 -1.48
C LYS A 187 -0.42 -10.41 -0.94
N ALA A 188 -0.62 -10.52 0.36
CA ALA A 188 -1.72 -9.88 1.07
C ALA A 188 -1.32 -9.50 2.50
N THR A 189 -1.91 -8.42 3.02
CA THR A 189 -1.91 -8.14 4.46
C THR A 189 -2.98 -8.98 5.13
N VAL A 190 -2.63 -9.66 6.22
CA VAL A 190 -3.56 -10.42 7.06
C VAL A 190 -3.43 -10.00 8.50
N GLN A 191 -4.50 -10.19 9.28
CA GLN A 191 -4.51 -9.90 10.70
C GLN A 191 -4.42 -11.18 11.52
N ALA A 192 -3.47 -11.23 12.44
CA ALA A 192 -3.35 -12.31 13.41
C ALA A 192 -4.38 -12.16 14.55
N VAL A 193 -4.53 -13.20 15.36
CA VAL A 193 -5.50 -13.22 16.48
C VAL A 193 -5.21 -12.14 17.52
N ASP A 194 -3.94 -11.77 17.70
CA ASP A 194 -3.51 -10.69 18.60
C ASP A 194 -3.72 -9.27 18.02
N GLY A 195 -4.32 -9.16 16.83
CA GLY A 195 -4.55 -7.91 16.12
C GLY A 195 -3.36 -7.43 15.28
N SER A 196 -2.18 -8.05 15.39
CA SER A 196 -1.01 -7.65 14.61
C SER A 196 -1.20 -7.91 13.11
N LEU A 197 -0.65 -7.01 12.28
CA LEU A 197 -0.68 -7.14 10.84
C LEU A 197 0.56 -7.88 10.32
N TRP A 198 0.33 -8.74 9.34
CA TRP A 198 1.36 -9.55 8.69
C TRP A 198 1.24 -9.45 7.18
N ILE A 199 2.37 -9.57 6.51
CA ILE A 199 2.41 -9.71 5.05
C ILE A 199 2.61 -11.19 4.74
N ALA A 200 1.64 -11.78 4.04
CA ALA A 200 1.75 -13.12 3.46
C ALA A 200 2.20 -13.00 2.00
N LYS A 201 3.30 -13.64 1.66
CA LYS A 201 3.82 -13.75 0.29
C LYS A 201 3.55 -15.16 -0.21
N PHE A 202 2.66 -15.27 -1.19
CA PHE A 202 2.18 -16.55 -1.73
C PHE A 202 3.12 -17.11 -2.80
N PRO A 203 3.11 -18.44 -3.01
CA PRO A 203 3.74 -19.04 -4.19
C PRO A 203 3.16 -18.45 -5.47
N SER A 204 4.02 -18.25 -6.46
CA SER A 204 3.65 -17.79 -7.81
C SER A 204 3.77 -18.92 -8.82
N LYS A 205 2.95 -18.90 -9.89
CA LYS A 205 3.10 -19.81 -11.03
C LYS A 205 4.45 -19.67 -11.76
N HIS A 206 5.16 -18.58 -11.52
CA HIS A 206 6.46 -18.27 -12.12
C HIS A 206 7.66 -18.69 -11.25
N ASP A 207 7.39 -19.37 -10.12
CA ASP A 207 8.47 -19.81 -9.25
C ASP A 207 9.09 -21.11 -9.76
N ASP A 208 10.40 -21.09 -9.99
CA ASP A 208 11.18 -22.27 -10.35
C ASP A 208 11.54 -23.14 -9.13
N ASN A 209 11.36 -22.60 -7.93
CA ASN A 209 11.68 -23.26 -6.66
C ASN A 209 10.75 -22.78 -5.55
N ASN A 210 10.89 -23.31 -4.34
CA ASN A 210 10.14 -22.87 -3.17
C ASN A 210 10.67 -21.53 -2.62
N THR A 211 10.33 -20.43 -3.32
CA THR A 211 10.81 -19.08 -2.99
C THR A 211 10.42 -18.66 -1.58
N GLY A 212 9.22 -19.02 -1.09
CA GLY A 212 8.80 -18.71 0.28
C GLY A 212 9.71 -19.38 1.33
N ALA A 213 10.13 -20.64 1.08
CA ALA A 213 11.08 -21.31 1.95
C ALA A 213 12.47 -20.67 1.91
N TRP A 214 12.94 -20.24 0.73
CA TRP A 214 14.19 -19.51 0.62
C TRP A 214 14.17 -18.15 1.32
N GLU A 215 13.07 -17.40 1.22
CA GLU A 215 12.91 -16.16 2.00
C GLU A 215 13.02 -16.43 3.51
N LYS A 216 12.41 -17.55 3.98
CA LYS A 216 12.50 -17.93 5.40
C LYS A 216 13.94 -18.25 5.81
N VAL A 217 14.70 -18.99 5.00
CA VAL A 217 16.10 -19.31 5.27
C VAL A 217 16.93 -18.02 5.37
N VAL A 218 16.81 -17.11 4.40
CA VAL A 218 17.54 -15.83 4.41
C VAL A 218 17.17 -14.99 5.63
N HIS A 219 15.88 -14.95 5.98
CA HIS A 219 15.40 -14.24 7.15
C HIS A 219 16.00 -14.82 8.46
N ASP A 220 16.03 -16.15 8.60
CA ASP A 220 16.59 -16.81 9.77
C ASP A 220 18.10 -16.58 9.87
N LEU A 221 18.82 -16.63 8.76
CA LEU A 221 20.25 -16.28 8.70
C LEU A 221 20.49 -14.82 9.13
N ALA A 222 19.68 -13.88 8.65
CA ALA A 222 19.76 -12.48 9.07
C ALA A 222 19.61 -12.34 10.60
N LYS A 223 18.63 -13.04 11.18
CA LYS A 223 18.41 -13.10 12.64
C LYS A 223 19.62 -13.71 13.37
N MET A 224 20.20 -14.80 12.84
CA MET A 224 21.39 -15.43 13.42
C MET A 224 22.62 -14.53 13.36
N CYS A 225 22.71 -13.66 12.34
CA CYS A 225 23.75 -12.63 12.22
C CYS A 225 23.51 -11.41 13.15
N GLY A 226 22.49 -11.42 14.00
CA GLY A 226 22.20 -10.34 14.93
C GLY A 226 21.47 -9.14 14.31
N LEU A 227 20.96 -9.26 13.09
CA LEU A 227 20.16 -8.20 12.48
C LEU A 227 18.78 -8.15 13.14
N ASN A 228 18.29 -6.93 13.37
CA ASN A 228 16.92 -6.72 13.88
C ASN A 228 15.93 -6.91 12.72
N VAL A 229 15.34 -8.10 12.67
CA VAL A 229 14.34 -8.47 11.66
C VAL A 229 13.01 -8.80 12.33
N PRO A 230 11.85 -8.51 11.70
CA PRO A 230 10.53 -8.81 12.25
C PRO A 230 10.31 -10.32 12.44
N GLU A 231 9.32 -10.69 13.24
CA GLU A 231 8.89 -12.09 13.36
C GLU A 231 8.44 -12.63 12.00
N SER A 232 8.82 -13.87 11.69
CA SER A 232 8.42 -14.54 10.45
C SER A 232 7.94 -15.97 10.69
N ARG A 233 7.05 -16.45 9.80
CA ARG A 233 6.52 -17.81 9.80
C ARG A 233 6.52 -18.37 8.37
N LEU A 234 6.45 -19.68 8.29
CA LEU A 234 6.32 -20.41 7.02
C LEU A 234 5.12 -21.34 7.13
N GLU A 235 4.19 -21.22 6.18
CA GLU A 235 3.00 -22.06 6.08
C GLU A 235 2.94 -22.72 4.71
N THR A 236 2.35 -23.91 4.63
CA THR A 236 2.22 -24.61 3.34
C THR A 236 0.76 -25.02 3.15
N PHE A 237 0.10 -24.44 2.15
CA PHE A 237 -1.31 -24.71 1.85
C PHE A 237 -1.51 -25.51 0.56
N SER A 238 -0.53 -25.53 -0.33
CA SER A 238 -0.57 -26.21 -1.62
C SER A 238 0.76 -26.88 -1.95
N LYS A 239 0.78 -27.63 -3.07
CA LYS A 239 2.01 -28.25 -3.60
C LYS A 239 2.89 -27.28 -4.40
N LEU A 240 2.48 -26.03 -4.60
CA LEU A 240 3.23 -25.03 -5.38
C LEU A 240 4.43 -24.45 -4.62
N GLY A 241 4.42 -24.57 -3.30
CA GLY A 241 5.47 -24.02 -2.43
C GLY A 241 4.90 -23.57 -1.10
N SER A 242 5.70 -22.84 -0.36
CA SER A 242 5.33 -22.34 0.96
C SER A 242 5.02 -20.84 0.92
N THR A 243 4.02 -20.44 1.67
CA THR A 243 3.70 -19.03 1.94
C THR A 243 4.62 -18.52 3.05
N PHE A 244 5.44 -17.51 2.73
CA PHE A 244 6.25 -16.81 3.72
C PHE A 244 5.44 -15.69 4.36
N LEU A 245 5.45 -15.62 5.69
CA LEU A 245 4.76 -14.61 6.46
C LEU A 245 5.76 -13.80 7.27
N VAL A 246 5.61 -12.49 7.26
CA VAL A 246 6.44 -11.58 8.04
C VAL A 246 5.56 -10.54 8.73
N LYS A 247 5.80 -10.35 10.04
CA LYS A 247 5.07 -9.36 10.85
C LYS A 247 5.40 -7.96 10.36
N ARG A 248 4.40 -7.11 10.22
CA ARG A 248 4.63 -5.71 9.86
C ARG A 248 5.27 -4.98 11.03
N PHE A 249 6.33 -4.25 10.74
CA PHE A 249 7.05 -3.42 11.72
C PHE A 249 6.56 -1.97 11.76
N ASP A 250 5.76 -1.58 10.78
CA ASP A 250 5.25 -0.22 10.62
C ASP A 250 3.96 0.06 11.44
N ARG A 251 3.73 -0.73 12.47
CA ARG A 251 2.63 -0.57 13.42
C ARG A 251 3.12 -0.70 14.86
N ASP A 252 2.73 0.27 15.71
CA ASP A 252 3.00 0.29 17.14
C ASP A 252 1.74 0.80 17.87
N GLY A 253 0.87 -0.13 18.27
CA GLY A 253 -0.47 0.20 18.75
C GLY A 253 -1.27 0.96 17.68
N ASN A 254 -1.75 2.15 18.01
CA ASN A 254 -2.47 3.02 17.09
C ASN A 254 -1.54 3.93 16.26
N ARG A 255 -0.25 3.99 16.60
CA ARG A 255 0.74 4.73 15.82
C ARG A 255 1.23 3.92 14.63
N ARG A 256 1.65 4.64 13.61
CA ARG A 256 2.31 4.08 12.45
C ARG A 256 3.77 4.52 12.44
N ILE A 257 4.66 3.62 12.02
CA ILE A 257 6.08 3.91 11.91
C ILE A 257 6.37 4.25 10.45
N HIS A 258 7.01 5.39 10.24
CA HIS A 258 7.51 5.76 8.93
C HIS A 258 8.77 4.96 8.63
N PHE A 259 8.96 4.53 7.38
CA PHE A 259 10.06 3.64 7.00
C PHE A 259 10.86 4.15 5.78
N ALA A 260 10.84 5.43 5.51
CA ALA A 260 11.68 6.04 4.47
C ALA A 260 12.96 6.62 5.08
#